data_d2aa47738d86f4ce24a08fe08c92f224
#
_entry.id   d2aa47738d86f4ce24a08fe08c92f224
#
_cell.length_a   1.000
_cell.length_b   1.000
_cell.length_c   1.000
_cell.angle_alpha   90.00
_cell.angle_beta   90.00
_cell.angle_gamma   90.00
#
_symmetry.space_group_name_H-M   'P 1'
#
loop_
_entity.id
_entity.type
_entity.pdbx_description
1 polymer ?
#
loop_
_entity_poly.entity_id
_entity_poly.type
_entity_poly.pdbx_seq_one_letter_code
_entity_poly.pdbx_strand_id
1 'polypeptide(L)'
;MEELINKVVLWSKDRNLHTADPNKQRLKLWEEFGELNAAIARDFRGFIQDSIGDMLVVLIIYCQQLNYTSVYRLFEFDIENYDFLRKLDTSALIDYTAYEILHLRNFIQSTNDIVNRL
;
A
#
# COMPACT_ATOMS: atom_id res chain seq x y z
N MET A 1 10.85 -2.00 -9.56
CA MET A 1 9.62 -2.15 -8.74
C MET A 1 8.80 -3.37 -9.13
N GLU A 2 8.58 -3.59 -10.41
CA GLU A 2 7.82 -4.76 -10.88
C GLU A 2 8.41 -6.10 -10.42
N GLU A 3 9.71 -6.24 -10.47
CA GLU A 3 10.40 -7.44 -9.99
C GLU A 3 10.18 -7.68 -8.49
N LEU A 4 10.23 -6.62 -7.68
CA LEU A 4 9.97 -6.72 -6.25
C LEU A 4 8.52 -7.09 -5.95
N ILE A 5 7.57 -6.52 -6.69
CA ILE A 5 6.15 -6.86 -6.56
C ILE A 5 5.95 -8.34 -6.87
N ASN A 6 6.54 -8.85 -7.95
CA ASN A 6 6.45 -10.27 -8.31
C ASN A 6 7.01 -11.19 -7.21
N LYS A 7 8.12 -10.82 -6.60
CA LYS A 7 8.70 -11.59 -5.50
C LYS A 7 7.75 -11.67 -4.30
N VAL A 8 7.12 -10.56 -3.94
CA VAL A 8 6.15 -10.53 -2.83
C VAL A 8 4.91 -11.35 -3.17
N VAL A 9 4.42 -11.22 -4.40
CA VAL A 9 3.26 -11.97 -4.89
C VAL A 9 3.50 -13.48 -4.78
N LEU A 10 4.65 -13.97 -5.23
CA LEU A 10 5.01 -15.39 -5.16
C LEU A 10 5.22 -15.84 -3.72
N TRP A 11 5.90 -15.06 -2.92
CA TRP A 11 6.13 -15.33 -1.50
C TRP A 11 4.81 -15.48 -0.74
N SER A 12 3.86 -14.60 -1.03
CA SER A 12 2.52 -14.62 -0.44
C SER A 12 1.75 -15.88 -0.84
N LYS A 13 1.81 -16.26 -2.12
CA LYS A 13 1.16 -17.47 -2.64
C LYS A 13 1.71 -18.73 -2.00
N ASP A 14 3.02 -18.82 -1.84
CA ASP A 14 3.67 -19.96 -1.20
C ASP A 14 3.19 -20.17 0.24
N ARG A 15 2.75 -19.11 0.90
CA ARG A 15 2.26 -19.14 2.29
C ARG A 15 0.75 -19.08 2.40
N ASN A 16 0.03 -19.16 1.29
CA ASN A 16 -1.43 -19.05 1.22
C ASN A 16 -1.99 -17.76 1.82
N LEU A 17 -1.20 -16.68 1.80
CA LEU A 17 -1.64 -15.38 2.32
C LEU A 17 -2.60 -14.69 1.34
N HIS A 18 -2.47 -14.96 0.05
CA HIS A 18 -3.29 -14.35 -1.01
C HIS A 18 -4.78 -14.69 -0.90
N THR A 19 -5.14 -15.76 -0.18
CA THR A 19 -6.53 -16.18 0.06
C THR A 19 -7.01 -15.90 1.49
N ALA A 20 -6.18 -15.25 2.30
CA ALA A 20 -6.54 -14.91 3.67
C ALA A 20 -7.51 -13.72 3.72
N ASP A 21 -8.04 -13.45 4.90
CA ASP A 21 -9.06 -12.42 5.12
C ASP A 21 -8.50 -11.00 4.85
N PRO A 22 -9.02 -10.30 3.84
CA PRO A 22 -8.57 -8.94 3.54
C PRO A 22 -8.87 -7.93 4.65
N ASN A 23 -9.87 -8.17 5.48
CA ASN A 23 -10.17 -7.27 6.61
C ASN A 23 -9.05 -7.28 7.65
N LYS A 24 -8.48 -8.44 7.91
CA LYS A 24 -7.31 -8.55 8.80
C LYS A 24 -6.08 -7.88 8.20
N GLN A 25 -5.89 -8.04 6.91
CA GLN A 25 -4.77 -7.40 6.21
C GLN A 25 -4.90 -5.89 6.21
N ARG A 26 -6.12 -5.38 6.07
CA ARG A 26 -6.39 -3.94 6.16
C ARG A 26 -6.01 -3.38 7.54
N LEU A 27 -6.34 -4.09 8.60
CA LEU A 27 -5.95 -3.69 9.96
C LEU A 27 -4.42 -3.70 10.12
N LYS A 28 -3.75 -4.67 9.52
CA LYS A 28 -2.30 -4.73 9.51
C LYS A 28 -1.69 -3.53 8.77
N LEU A 29 -2.30 -3.10 7.69
CA LEU A 29 -1.85 -1.90 6.97
C LEU A 29 -1.90 -0.66 7.88
N TRP A 30 -2.99 -0.48 8.62
CA TRP A 30 -3.10 0.61 9.60
C TRP A 30 -2.08 0.49 10.72
N GLU A 31 -1.81 -0.72 11.21
CA GLU A 31 -0.78 -0.98 12.21
C GLU A 31 0.60 -0.56 11.71
N GLU A 32 0.98 -0.99 10.51
CA GLU A 32 2.27 -0.62 9.91
C GLU A 32 2.37 0.89 9.66
N PHE A 33 1.27 1.51 9.26
CA PHE A 33 1.22 2.96 9.12
C PHE A 33 1.43 3.66 10.47
N GLY A 34 0.86 3.12 11.55
CA GLY A 34 1.10 3.61 12.92
C GLY A 34 2.56 3.49 13.32
N GLU A 35 3.23 2.39 13.00
CA GLU A 35 4.66 2.21 13.26
C GLU A 35 5.50 3.21 12.47
N LEU A 36 5.14 3.48 11.22
CA LEU A 36 5.78 4.53 10.42
C LEU A 36 5.66 5.89 11.10
N ASN A 37 4.47 6.24 11.54
CA ASN A 37 4.21 7.51 12.24
C ASN A 37 5.03 7.62 13.53
N ALA A 38 5.13 6.53 14.30
CA ALA A 38 5.95 6.48 15.50
C ALA A 38 7.43 6.70 15.19
N ALA A 39 7.93 6.07 14.13
CA ALA A 39 9.33 6.22 13.71
C ALA A 39 9.62 7.65 13.24
N ILE A 40 8.71 8.28 12.51
CA ILE A 40 8.83 9.67 12.08
C ILE A 40 8.84 10.61 13.29
N ALA A 41 7.92 10.42 14.25
CA ALA A 41 7.83 11.24 15.44
C ALA A 41 9.09 11.20 16.31
N ARG A 42 9.81 10.06 16.26
CA ARG A 42 11.05 9.85 17.03
C ARG A 42 12.31 10.12 16.23
N ASP A 43 12.18 10.47 14.95
CA ASP A 43 13.29 10.69 14.01
C ASP A 43 14.24 9.49 13.91
N PHE A 44 13.69 8.27 13.91
CA PHE A 44 14.45 7.02 13.74
C PHE A 44 14.52 6.63 12.27
N ARG A 45 15.51 7.16 11.54
CA ARG A 45 15.60 7.00 10.07
C ARG A 45 15.63 5.54 9.60
N GLY A 46 16.36 4.66 10.28
CA GLY A 46 16.41 3.25 9.94
C GLY A 46 15.04 2.59 10.04
N PHE A 47 14.31 2.89 11.12
CA PHE A 47 12.95 2.39 11.31
C PHE A 47 11.95 2.99 10.32
N ILE A 48 12.16 4.23 9.88
CA ILE A 48 11.32 4.85 8.85
C ILE A 48 11.42 4.04 7.54
N GLN A 49 12.63 3.71 7.11
CA GLN A 49 12.85 2.90 5.90
C GLN A 49 12.22 1.51 6.03
N ASP A 50 12.44 0.84 7.14
CA ASP A 50 11.90 -0.49 7.40
C ASP A 50 10.36 -0.46 7.41
N SER A 51 9.77 0.55 8.03
CA SER A 51 8.32 0.70 8.10
C SER A 51 7.70 0.96 6.73
N ILE A 52 8.33 1.75 5.88
CA ILE A 52 7.88 1.95 4.50
C ILE A 52 7.90 0.63 3.74
N GLY A 53 8.99 -0.14 3.86
CA GLY A 53 9.09 -1.46 3.23
C GLY A 53 8.01 -2.42 3.71
N ASP A 54 7.78 -2.47 5.01
CA ASP A 54 6.73 -3.31 5.61
C ASP A 54 5.33 -2.92 5.12
N MET A 55 5.05 -1.63 5.02
CA MET A 55 3.79 -1.14 4.45
C MET A 55 3.60 -1.58 3.00
N LEU A 56 4.65 -1.50 2.19
CA LEU A 56 4.57 -1.91 0.79
C LEU A 56 4.26 -3.40 0.65
N VAL A 57 4.89 -4.25 1.45
CA VAL A 57 4.60 -5.68 1.46
C VAL A 57 3.15 -5.96 1.85
N VAL A 58 2.69 -5.34 2.92
CA VAL A 58 1.30 -5.49 3.40
C VAL A 58 0.31 -5.02 2.35
N LEU A 59 0.60 -3.90 1.68
CA LEU A 59 -0.23 -3.33 0.63
C LEU A 59 -0.36 -4.29 -0.57
N ILE A 60 0.74 -4.86 -1.02
CA ILE A 60 0.75 -5.80 -2.15
C ILE A 60 -0.13 -7.02 -1.82
N ILE A 61 0.02 -7.60 -0.64
CA ILE A 61 -0.77 -8.75 -0.21
C ILE A 61 -2.25 -8.39 -0.09
N TYR A 62 -2.56 -7.23 0.44
CA TYR A 62 -3.94 -6.73 0.51
C TYR A 62 -4.59 -6.64 -0.87
N CYS A 63 -3.86 -6.10 -1.84
CA CYS A 63 -4.32 -6.03 -3.23
C CYS A 63 -4.58 -7.42 -3.82
N GLN A 64 -3.71 -8.39 -3.54
CA GLN A 64 -3.92 -9.78 -3.96
C GLN A 64 -5.23 -10.35 -3.38
N GLN A 65 -5.45 -10.14 -2.08
CA GLN A 65 -6.63 -10.63 -1.39
C GLN A 65 -7.93 -10.04 -1.93
N LEU A 66 -7.87 -8.81 -2.44
CA LEU A 66 -8.99 -8.14 -3.08
C LEU A 66 -9.09 -8.44 -4.59
N ASN A 67 -8.27 -9.36 -5.10
CA ASN A 67 -8.23 -9.73 -6.52
C ASN A 67 -7.91 -8.56 -7.44
N TYR A 68 -7.08 -7.63 -7.00
CA TYR A 68 -6.63 -6.51 -7.81
C TYR A 68 -5.52 -6.97 -8.75
N THR A 69 -5.85 -7.18 -10.02
CA THR A 69 -4.93 -7.75 -11.00
C THR A 69 -3.89 -6.78 -11.52
N SER A 70 -4.11 -5.48 -11.32
CA SER A 70 -3.22 -4.41 -11.82
C SER A 70 -2.43 -3.78 -10.68
N VAL A 71 -1.89 -4.58 -9.77
CA VAL A 71 -1.12 -4.11 -8.60
C VAL A 71 0.01 -3.16 -9.01
N TYR A 72 0.63 -3.39 -10.15
CA TYR A 72 1.71 -2.54 -10.66
C TYR A 72 1.30 -1.09 -10.84
N ARG A 73 0.03 -0.83 -11.18
CA ARG A 73 -0.49 0.53 -11.37
C ARG A 73 -0.49 1.36 -10.10
N LEU A 74 -0.54 0.72 -8.94
CA LEU A 74 -0.44 1.44 -7.66
C LEU A 74 0.94 2.04 -7.45
N PHE A 75 1.94 1.53 -8.16
CA PHE A 75 3.32 1.97 -8.05
C PHE A 75 3.78 2.77 -9.26
N GLU A 76 2.88 3.08 -10.20
CA GLU A 76 3.15 4.00 -11.29
C GLU A 76 2.97 5.43 -10.80
N PHE A 77 3.99 6.25 -10.96
CA PHE A 77 3.97 7.64 -10.53
C PHE A 77 3.71 8.56 -11.71
N ASP A 78 2.67 9.36 -11.61
CA ASP A 78 2.48 10.52 -12.47
C ASP A 78 3.42 11.63 -11.99
N ILE A 79 4.23 12.18 -12.91
CA ILE A 79 5.21 13.22 -12.58
C ILE A 79 4.52 14.44 -11.95
N GLU A 80 3.35 14.85 -12.45
CA GLU A 80 2.60 15.99 -11.90
C GLU A 80 2.14 15.73 -10.47
N ASN A 81 1.61 14.54 -10.18
CA ASN A 81 1.22 14.14 -8.83
C ASN A 81 2.44 14.03 -7.90
N TYR A 82 3.56 13.56 -8.42
CA TYR A 82 4.79 13.47 -7.67
C TYR A 82 5.31 14.85 -7.25
N ASP A 83 5.28 15.82 -8.16
CA ASP A 83 5.65 17.21 -7.84
C ASP A 83 4.72 17.82 -6.79
N PHE A 84 3.43 17.55 -6.86
CA PHE A 84 2.47 17.97 -5.85
C PHE A 84 2.84 17.42 -4.46
N LEU A 85 3.14 16.12 -4.39
CA LEU A 85 3.49 15.46 -3.13
C LEU A 85 4.78 16.01 -2.52
N ARG A 86 5.75 16.36 -3.35
CA ARG A 86 7.03 16.94 -2.91
C ARG A 86 6.85 18.27 -2.19
N LYS A 87 5.82 19.02 -2.49
CA LYS A 87 5.55 20.33 -1.91
C LYS A 87 4.87 20.24 -0.54
N LEU A 88 4.37 19.05 -0.18
CA LEU A 88 3.73 18.86 1.12
C LEU A 88 4.78 18.68 2.21
N ASP A 89 4.51 19.24 3.38
CA ASP A 89 5.31 18.94 4.56
C ASP A 89 5.02 17.53 5.08
N THR A 90 5.78 17.05 6.04
CA THR A 90 5.63 15.70 6.58
C THR A 90 4.24 15.44 7.13
N SER A 91 3.69 16.40 7.88
CA SER A 91 2.35 16.26 8.46
C SER A 91 1.28 16.13 7.37
N ALA A 92 1.35 16.95 6.33
CA ALA A 92 0.43 16.88 5.20
C ALA A 92 0.57 15.58 4.41
N LEU A 93 1.79 15.05 4.25
CA LEU A 93 2.02 13.76 3.61
C LEU A 93 1.42 12.61 4.42
N ILE A 94 1.51 12.65 5.73
CA ILE A 94 0.90 11.65 6.62
C ILE A 94 -0.62 11.67 6.44
N ASP A 95 -1.23 12.84 6.48
CA ASP A 95 -2.68 12.99 6.30
C ASP A 95 -3.12 12.53 4.91
N TYR A 96 -2.37 12.86 3.87
CA TYR A 96 -2.64 12.41 2.52
C TYR A 96 -2.57 10.88 2.42
N THR A 97 -1.55 10.28 3.02
CA THR A 97 -1.39 8.82 3.03
C THR A 97 -2.54 8.15 3.77
N ALA A 98 -2.97 8.68 4.91
CA ALA A 98 -4.12 8.18 5.64
C ALA A 98 -5.40 8.23 4.80
N TYR A 99 -5.61 9.33 4.08
CA TYR A 99 -6.75 9.48 3.17
C TYR A 99 -6.74 8.40 2.09
N GLU A 100 -5.58 8.15 1.47
CA GLU A 100 -5.44 7.14 0.42
C GLU A 100 -5.67 5.72 0.97
N ILE A 101 -5.15 5.40 2.14
CA ILE A 101 -5.40 4.11 2.80
C ILE A 101 -6.90 3.93 3.08
N LEU A 102 -7.56 4.96 3.58
CA LEU A 102 -8.99 4.92 3.88
C LEU A 102 -9.83 4.61 2.65
N HIS A 103 -9.47 5.15 1.50
CA HIS A 103 -10.25 5.03 0.25
C HIS A 103 -9.79 3.89 -0.66
N LEU A 104 -8.68 3.23 -0.33
CA LEU A 104 -8.06 2.22 -1.20
C LEU A 104 -9.00 1.07 -1.54
N ARG A 105 -9.72 0.55 -0.55
CA ARG A 105 -10.64 -0.58 -0.75
C ARG A 105 -11.72 -0.26 -1.77
N ASN A 106 -12.34 0.91 -1.64
CA ASN A 106 -13.40 1.35 -2.55
C ASN A 106 -12.85 1.56 -3.97
N PHE A 107 -11.66 2.12 -4.08
CA PHE A 107 -10.98 2.29 -5.36
C PHE A 107 -10.73 0.93 -6.04
N ILE A 108 -10.20 -0.05 -5.32
CA ILE A 108 -9.93 -1.38 -5.85
C ILE A 108 -11.22 -2.08 -6.27
N GLN A 109 -12.26 -2.03 -5.46
CA GLN A 109 -13.56 -2.63 -5.77
C GLN A 109 -14.17 -2.00 -7.01
N SER A 110 -14.15 -0.68 -7.14
CA SER A 110 -14.65 0.03 -8.31
C SER A 110 -13.89 -0.35 -9.57
N THR A 111 -12.56 -0.46 -9.48
CA THR A 111 -11.71 -0.88 -10.60
C THR A 111 -12.01 -2.31 -11.03
N ASN A 112 -12.16 -3.23 -10.08
CA ASN A 112 -12.53 -4.61 -10.35
C ASN A 112 -13.90 -4.72 -11.03
N ASP A 113 -14.88 -3.94 -10.57
CA ASP A 113 -16.22 -3.91 -11.15
C ASP A 113 -16.20 -3.45 -12.61
N ILE A 114 -15.41 -2.43 -12.92
CA ILE A 114 -15.25 -1.95 -14.30
C ILE A 114 -14.63 -3.04 -15.18
N VAL A 115 -13.57 -3.67 -14.72
CA VAL A 115 -12.89 -4.76 -15.45
C VAL A 115 -13.84 -5.94 -15.70
N ASN A 116 -14.62 -6.31 -14.71
CA ASN A 116 -15.55 -7.44 -14.81
C ASN A 116 -16.72 -7.18 -15.75
N ARG A 117 -17.00 -5.92 -16.08
CA ARG A 117 -18.05 -5.53 -17.05
C ARG A 117 -17.57 -5.52 -18.50
N LEU A 118 -16.27 -5.54 -18.70
CA LEU A 118 -15.68 -5.59 -20.04
C LEU A 118 -15.71 -7.02 -20.59
#